data_17ba3d405e5dbe625453ae6e70b96f8b
#
_entry.id   17ba3d405e5dbe625453ae6e70b96f8b
#
_cell.length_a   1.000
_cell.length_b   1.000
_cell.length_c   1.000
_cell.angle_alpha   90.00
_cell.angle_beta   90.00
_cell.angle_gamma   90.00
#
_symmetry.space_group_name_H-M   'P 1'
#
loop_
_entity.id
_entity.type
_entity.pdbx_description
1 polymer ?
#
loop_
_entity_poly.entity_id
_entity_poly.type
_entity_poly.pdbx_seq_one_letter_code
_entity_poly.pdbx_strand_id
1 'polypeptide(L)'
;IAGMVTAAGFGTALWLATAPSDHDAAVVAPAQTAQTVYQTGVGQQKTITLADGSVATLSTDSVLRVTEWGARRGLTLDRGEAFFQVAKNPHRPFVVTARGRTVTALGTAFNVRIDPNAWSVSLLEGKIRVADPAAHNSVDLLPGSRLEQRAGATWAVAAADVSALTSWRQGSLTFDNQPLEQIVGELNRYSERKIRIASPRVAATPMSGRFKTGDVTGFVDALSAYGAAKVKTGEGGEIVLVSP
;
A
#
# COMPACT_ATOMS: atom_id res chain seq x y z
N ILE A 1 -57.92 51.68 80.78
CA ILE A 1 -57.35 50.34 81.07
C ILE A 1 -56.64 49.85 79.84
N ALA A 2 -55.39 49.60 79.99
CA ALA A 2 -54.42 49.36 78.96
C ALA A 2 -54.59 48.03 78.24
N GLY A 3 -54.30 48.00 76.96
CA GLY A 3 -54.17 46.78 76.14
C GLY A 3 -53.01 46.95 75.19
N MET A 4 -52.00 46.19 75.41
CA MET A 4 -50.74 46.23 74.72
C MET A 4 -50.84 45.30 73.46
N VAL A 5 -50.55 45.80 72.23
CA VAL A 5 -50.56 45.03 71.02
C VAL A 5 -49.07 44.75 70.64
N THR A 6 -48.73 43.50 70.70
CA THR A 6 -47.40 43.04 70.19
C THR A 6 -47.53 42.65 68.70
N ALA A 7 -46.77 43.31 67.86
CA ALA A 7 -46.64 42.95 66.44
C ALA A 7 -45.58 41.84 66.24
N ALA A 8 -46.02 40.72 65.71
CA ALA A 8 -45.17 39.64 65.30
C ALA A 8 -44.82 39.86 63.81
N GLY A 9 -43.51 40.10 63.53
CA GLY A 9 -43.00 40.17 62.16
C GLY A 9 -42.81 38.79 61.53
N PHE A 10 -43.51 38.56 60.45
CA PHE A 10 -43.26 37.39 59.59
C PHE A 10 -42.13 37.70 58.61
N GLY A 11 -40.94 37.14 58.87
CA GLY A 11 -39.86 37.12 57.89
C GLY A 11 -40.11 36.02 56.85
N THR A 12 -40.45 36.41 55.64
CA THR A 12 -40.47 35.48 54.48
C THR A 12 -39.04 35.27 53.99
N ALA A 13 -38.49 34.11 54.31
CA ALA A 13 -37.24 33.64 53.72
C ALA A 13 -37.49 33.19 52.28
N LEU A 14 -36.96 33.97 51.33
CA LEU A 14 -36.97 33.61 49.91
C LEU A 14 -35.89 32.59 49.65
N TRP A 15 -36.25 31.31 49.49
CA TRP A 15 -35.35 30.25 49.01
C TRP A 15 -35.18 30.42 47.51
N LEU A 16 -34.03 30.94 47.09
CA LEU A 16 -33.59 30.79 45.70
C LEU A 16 -33.13 29.32 45.53
N ALA A 17 -33.98 28.55 44.86
CA ALA A 17 -33.60 27.23 44.36
C ALA A 17 -32.58 27.44 43.19
N THR A 18 -31.30 27.25 43.46
CA THR A 18 -30.30 27.08 42.40
C THR A 18 -30.51 25.70 41.79
N ALA A 19 -31.06 25.67 40.56
CA ALA A 19 -31.14 24.45 39.77
C ALA A 19 -29.69 24.02 39.42
N PRO A 20 -29.33 22.74 39.58
CA PRO A 20 -28.06 22.25 39.08
C PRO A 20 -28.05 22.30 37.55
N SER A 21 -27.09 23.00 36.98
CA SER A 21 -26.83 23.01 35.55
C SER A 21 -26.17 21.68 35.19
N ASP A 22 -26.94 20.63 34.95
CA ASP A 22 -26.48 19.41 34.34
C ASP A 22 -26.17 19.68 32.84
N HIS A 23 -25.02 20.27 32.60
CA HIS A 23 -24.39 20.30 31.28
C HIS A 23 -23.11 19.43 31.27
N ASP A 24 -23.20 18.23 31.82
CA ASP A 24 -22.31 17.15 31.44
C ASP A 24 -22.76 16.59 30.07
N ALA A 25 -22.56 17.41 29.02
CA ALA A 25 -22.51 16.86 27.68
C ALA A 25 -21.29 15.95 27.64
N ALA A 26 -21.49 14.67 27.91
CA ALA A 26 -20.50 13.64 27.66
C ALA A 26 -20.05 13.81 26.23
N VAL A 27 -18.84 14.34 26.05
CA VAL A 27 -18.14 14.33 24.78
C VAL A 27 -17.92 12.85 24.46
N VAL A 28 -18.87 12.28 23.69
CA VAL A 28 -18.69 10.95 23.12
C VAL A 28 -17.51 11.08 22.17
N ALA A 29 -16.33 10.71 22.67
CA ALA A 29 -15.15 10.56 21.83
C ALA A 29 -15.54 9.61 20.68
N PRO A 30 -15.30 9.97 19.41
CA PRO A 30 -15.65 9.10 18.30
C PRO A 30 -14.96 7.76 18.56
N ALA A 31 -15.74 6.68 18.62
CA ALA A 31 -15.22 5.34 18.75
C ALA A 31 -14.17 5.17 17.64
N GLN A 32 -12.91 5.09 18.02
CA GLN A 32 -11.83 4.74 17.10
C GLN A 32 -12.13 3.32 16.63
N THR A 33 -12.75 3.20 15.47
CA THR A 33 -12.91 1.93 14.79
C THR A 33 -11.51 1.39 14.60
N ALA A 34 -11.19 0.30 15.30
CA ALA A 34 -9.87 -0.33 15.23
C ALA A 34 -9.57 -0.62 13.74
N GLN A 35 -8.64 0.13 13.15
CA GLN A 35 -8.26 -0.06 11.76
C GLN A 35 -7.57 -1.41 11.64
N THR A 36 -8.13 -2.31 10.85
CA THR A 36 -7.50 -3.59 10.57
C THR A 36 -6.27 -3.36 9.69
N VAL A 37 -5.10 -3.77 10.22
CA VAL A 37 -3.81 -3.63 9.53
C VAL A 37 -3.27 -5.02 9.16
N TYR A 38 -2.86 -5.16 7.92
CA TYR A 38 -2.19 -6.35 7.41
C TYR A 38 -0.78 -5.99 6.99
N GLN A 39 0.19 -6.82 7.35
CA GLN A 39 1.59 -6.58 7.01
C GLN A 39 2.34 -7.86 6.66
N THR A 40 3.41 -7.71 5.90
CA THR A 40 4.40 -8.72 5.54
C THR A 40 5.80 -8.20 5.81
N GLY A 41 6.70 -9.07 6.19
CA GLY A 41 8.15 -8.78 6.25
C GLY A 41 8.83 -8.98 4.90
N VAL A 42 10.16 -8.76 4.86
CA VAL A 42 11.00 -9.01 3.69
C VAL A 42 10.93 -10.49 3.30
N GLY A 43 10.71 -10.77 2.02
CA GLY A 43 10.55 -12.12 1.47
C GLY A 43 9.22 -12.81 1.81
N GLN A 44 8.37 -12.21 2.64
CA GLN A 44 7.07 -12.76 2.98
C GLN A 44 5.99 -12.33 2.00
N GLN A 45 4.97 -13.19 1.84
CA GLN A 45 3.76 -12.93 1.09
C GLN A 45 2.55 -13.33 1.93
N LYS A 46 1.42 -12.61 1.79
CA LYS A 46 0.19 -12.91 2.54
C LYS A 46 -1.03 -12.68 1.66
N THR A 47 -1.92 -13.67 1.62
CA THR A 47 -3.23 -13.56 0.97
C THR A 47 -4.31 -13.38 2.02
N ILE A 48 -5.22 -12.43 1.79
CA ILE A 48 -6.26 -12.00 2.71
C ILE A 48 -7.57 -11.98 1.95
N THR A 49 -8.59 -12.66 2.48
CA THR A 49 -9.97 -12.52 2.01
C THR A 49 -10.64 -11.43 2.83
N LEU A 50 -11.12 -10.38 2.16
CA LEU A 50 -11.84 -9.27 2.77
C LEU A 50 -13.31 -9.64 2.99
N ALA A 51 -14.02 -8.86 3.82
CA ALA A 51 -15.39 -9.16 4.22
C ALA A 51 -16.43 -9.13 3.07
N ASP A 52 -16.07 -8.54 1.92
CA ASP A 52 -16.92 -8.52 0.72
C ASP A 52 -16.58 -9.66 -0.28
N GLY A 53 -15.68 -10.57 0.08
CA GLY A 53 -15.18 -11.62 -0.77
C GLY A 53 -14.05 -11.20 -1.72
N SER A 54 -13.65 -9.92 -1.72
CA SER A 54 -12.43 -9.48 -2.45
C SER A 54 -11.20 -10.10 -1.82
N VAL A 55 -10.20 -10.38 -2.66
CA VAL A 55 -8.93 -10.96 -2.22
C VAL A 55 -7.81 -9.93 -2.42
N ALA A 56 -7.04 -9.70 -1.37
CA ALA A 56 -5.82 -8.91 -1.41
C ALA A 56 -4.61 -9.81 -1.17
N THR A 57 -3.64 -9.83 -2.08
CA THR A 57 -2.36 -10.51 -1.89
C THR A 57 -1.27 -9.46 -1.70
N LEU A 58 -0.63 -9.46 -0.54
CA LEU A 58 0.48 -8.58 -0.19
C LEU A 58 1.80 -9.24 -0.60
N SER A 59 2.66 -8.49 -1.26
CA SER A 59 4.03 -8.86 -1.58
C SER A 59 4.96 -8.62 -0.38
N THR A 60 6.26 -8.73 -0.60
CA THR A 60 7.32 -8.45 0.37
C THR A 60 7.22 -7.04 0.97
N ASP A 61 7.54 -6.90 2.26
CA ASP A 61 7.62 -5.64 3.01
C ASP A 61 6.45 -4.67 2.75
N SER A 62 5.22 -5.17 2.86
CA SER A 62 4.01 -4.43 2.54
C SER A 62 3.15 -4.16 3.77
N VAL A 63 2.47 -3.01 3.78
CA VAL A 63 1.49 -2.63 4.82
C VAL A 63 0.22 -2.15 4.16
N LEU A 64 -0.90 -2.82 4.45
CA LEU A 64 -2.24 -2.52 3.96
C LEU A 64 -3.17 -2.28 5.14
N ARG A 65 -3.88 -1.16 5.15
CA ARG A 65 -4.89 -0.83 6.16
C ARG A 65 -6.28 -0.79 5.54
N VAL A 66 -7.27 -1.33 6.26
CA VAL A 66 -8.69 -1.08 5.96
C VAL A 66 -9.08 0.23 6.64
N THR A 67 -9.45 1.24 5.85
CA THR A 67 -9.70 2.60 6.33
C THR A 67 -11.18 2.94 6.41
N GLU A 68 -12.00 2.30 5.54
CA GLU A 68 -13.45 2.51 5.52
C GLU A 68 -14.15 1.23 5.01
N TRP A 69 -15.23 0.82 5.67
CA TRP A 69 -15.98 -0.37 5.26
C TRP A 69 -17.50 -0.13 5.37
N GLY A 70 -17.96 0.94 4.72
CA GLY A 70 -19.36 1.41 4.72
C GLY A 70 -19.88 1.63 3.30
N ALA A 71 -20.13 2.90 2.96
CA ALA A 71 -20.62 3.32 1.65
C ALA A 71 -19.63 2.98 0.54
N ARG A 72 -18.33 2.91 0.86
CA ARG A 72 -17.26 2.41 -0.01
C ARG A 72 -16.40 1.38 0.74
N ARG A 73 -15.58 0.66 0.00
CA ARG A 73 -14.61 -0.32 0.49
C ARG A 73 -13.23 0.31 0.39
N GLY A 74 -12.84 1.05 1.44
CA GLY A 74 -11.63 1.88 1.47
C GLY A 74 -10.44 1.16 2.09
N LEU A 75 -9.32 1.16 1.40
CA LEU A 75 -8.03 0.64 1.85
C LEU A 75 -6.92 1.66 1.60
N THR A 76 -5.85 1.56 2.39
CA THR A 76 -4.63 2.34 2.16
C THR A 76 -3.44 1.39 2.11
N LEU A 77 -2.72 1.40 1.01
CA LEU A 77 -1.40 0.80 0.91
C LEU A 77 -0.37 1.85 1.36
N ASP A 78 0.25 1.63 2.52
CA ASP A 78 1.23 2.56 3.09
C ASP A 78 2.62 2.38 2.47
N ARG A 79 3.01 1.11 2.22
CA ARG A 79 4.26 0.75 1.56
C ARG A 79 4.16 -0.63 0.91
N GLY A 80 5.11 -0.94 0.05
CA GLY A 80 5.24 -2.23 -0.60
C GLY A 80 4.32 -2.40 -1.80
N GLU A 81 3.75 -3.57 -1.96
CA GLU A 81 3.00 -3.95 -3.15
C GLU A 81 1.85 -4.88 -2.80
N ALA A 82 0.69 -4.62 -3.40
CA ALA A 82 -0.49 -5.45 -3.21
C ALA A 82 -1.23 -5.67 -4.54
N PHE A 83 -1.66 -6.90 -4.75
CA PHE A 83 -2.55 -7.27 -5.84
C PHE A 83 -3.96 -7.48 -5.29
N PHE A 84 -4.94 -6.93 -5.99
CA PHE A 84 -6.35 -6.98 -5.60
C PHE A 84 -7.17 -7.72 -6.66
N GLN A 85 -7.95 -8.72 -6.23
CA GLN A 85 -9.03 -9.32 -6.99
C GLN A 85 -10.33 -8.86 -6.35
N VAL A 86 -10.97 -7.87 -6.96
CA VAL A 86 -12.11 -7.16 -6.37
C VAL A 86 -13.41 -7.83 -6.75
N ALA A 87 -14.21 -8.22 -5.76
CA ALA A 87 -15.56 -8.70 -5.94
C ALA A 87 -16.44 -7.63 -6.62
N LYS A 88 -17.18 -8.02 -7.65
CA LYS A 88 -18.02 -7.10 -8.44
C LYS A 88 -19.13 -6.50 -7.58
N ASN A 89 -19.10 -5.21 -7.39
CA ASN A 89 -20.16 -4.46 -6.71
C ASN A 89 -20.17 -3.00 -7.20
N PRO A 90 -21.02 -2.65 -8.18
CA PRO A 90 -21.07 -1.30 -8.73
C PRO A 90 -21.63 -0.24 -7.77
N HIS A 91 -22.38 -0.65 -6.73
CA HIS A 91 -22.97 0.26 -5.76
C HIS A 91 -22.05 0.59 -4.58
N ARG A 92 -20.95 -0.17 -4.41
CA ARG A 92 -19.96 0.06 -3.36
C ARG A 92 -18.56 0.05 -3.96
N PRO A 93 -18.04 1.21 -4.39
CA PRO A 93 -16.70 1.30 -4.99
C PRO A 93 -15.62 0.77 -4.05
N PHE A 94 -14.65 0.05 -4.62
CA PHE A 94 -13.44 -0.38 -3.95
C PHE A 94 -12.35 0.65 -4.23
N VAL A 95 -11.81 1.28 -3.19
CA VAL A 95 -10.88 2.40 -3.31
C VAL A 95 -9.59 2.08 -2.58
N VAL A 96 -8.49 2.02 -3.31
CA VAL A 96 -7.15 1.89 -2.73
C VAL A 96 -6.45 3.22 -2.80
N THR A 97 -6.04 3.74 -1.63
CA THR A 97 -5.21 4.95 -1.53
C THR A 97 -3.74 4.54 -1.45
N ALA A 98 -2.87 5.15 -2.25
CA ALA A 98 -1.44 4.95 -2.25
C ALA A 98 -0.73 6.28 -2.54
N ARG A 99 0.13 6.75 -1.64
CA ARG A 99 0.83 8.05 -1.75
C ARG A 99 -0.10 9.23 -2.09
N GLY A 100 -1.29 9.28 -1.48
CA GLY A 100 -2.28 10.33 -1.71
C GLY A 100 -3.08 10.21 -3.01
N ARG A 101 -2.79 9.22 -3.87
CA ARG A 101 -3.57 8.90 -5.07
C ARG A 101 -4.57 7.81 -4.76
N THR A 102 -5.66 7.80 -5.51
CA THR A 102 -6.73 6.82 -5.35
C THR A 102 -6.89 5.97 -6.60
N VAL A 103 -7.09 4.67 -6.40
CA VAL A 103 -7.44 3.70 -7.44
C VAL A 103 -8.84 3.19 -7.13
N THR A 104 -9.80 3.51 -7.99
CA THR A 104 -11.20 3.11 -7.82
C THR A 104 -11.56 1.97 -8.76
N ALA A 105 -12.13 0.90 -8.19
CA ALA A 105 -12.51 -0.33 -8.88
C ALA A 105 -13.95 -0.73 -8.53
N LEU A 106 -14.63 -1.41 -9.46
CA LEU A 106 -16.00 -1.91 -9.27
C LEU A 106 -16.09 -3.44 -9.40
N GLY A 107 -15.00 -4.11 -9.78
CA GLY A 107 -14.90 -5.55 -10.02
C GLY A 107 -13.80 -5.82 -11.02
N THR A 108 -12.55 -5.88 -10.56
CA THR A 108 -11.33 -5.81 -11.37
C THR A 108 -10.20 -6.60 -10.72
N ALA A 109 -9.18 -6.93 -11.51
CA ALA A 109 -7.92 -7.46 -11.00
C ALA A 109 -6.78 -6.49 -11.32
N PHE A 110 -6.13 -5.93 -10.31
CA PHE A 110 -5.08 -4.92 -10.47
C PHE A 110 -4.02 -4.98 -9.38
N ASN A 111 -2.87 -4.41 -9.67
CA ASN A 111 -1.72 -4.32 -8.79
C ASN A 111 -1.41 -2.86 -8.45
N VAL A 112 -1.09 -2.58 -7.20
CA VAL A 112 -0.59 -1.27 -6.74
C VAL A 112 0.76 -1.47 -6.07
N ARG A 113 1.75 -0.67 -6.45
CA ARG A 113 3.10 -0.74 -5.93
C ARG A 113 3.63 0.62 -5.53
N ILE A 114 4.28 0.68 -4.39
CA ILE A 114 4.99 1.84 -3.86
C ILE A 114 6.47 1.48 -3.74
N ASP A 115 7.30 2.16 -4.51
CA ASP A 115 8.77 2.13 -4.40
C ASP A 115 9.26 3.41 -3.71
N PRO A 116 10.52 3.51 -3.24
CA PRO A 116 11.05 4.72 -2.59
C PRO A 116 10.83 6.00 -3.41
N ASN A 117 11.06 5.94 -4.71
CA ASN A 117 11.01 7.09 -5.63
C ASN A 117 9.92 6.99 -6.71
N ALA A 118 9.03 6.00 -6.62
CA ALA A 118 7.97 5.79 -7.60
C ALA A 118 6.74 5.14 -6.98
N TRP A 119 5.61 5.24 -7.66
CA TRP A 119 4.46 4.39 -7.44
C TRP A 119 3.89 3.98 -8.80
N SER A 120 3.21 2.85 -8.83
CA SER A 120 2.60 2.37 -10.06
C SER A 120 1.34 1.57 -9.80
N VAL A 121 0.48 1.56 -10.82
CA VAL A 121 -0.74 0.75 -10.88
C VAL A 121 -0.75 0.00 -12.19
N SER A 122 -0.98 -1.31 -12.16
CA SER A 122 -1.07 -2.15 -13.35
C SER A 122 -2.41 -2.88 -13.35
N LEU A 123 -3.13 -2.84 -14.47
CA LEU A 123 -4.45 -3.44 -14.59
C LEU A 123 -4.39 -4.74 -15.39
N LEU A 124 -4.79 -5.84 -14.73
CA LEU A 124 -4.88 -7.16 -15.35
C LEU A 124 -6.25 -7.37 -16.01
N GLU A 125 -7.34 -7.02 -15.31
CA GLU A 125 -8.71 -7.30 -15.74
C GLU A 125 -9.69 -6.21 -15.30
N GLY A 126 -10.67 -5.90 -16.16
CA GLY A 126 -11.73 -4.93 -15.92
C GLY A 126 -11.34 -3.50 -16.28
N LYS A 127 -11.77 -2.53 -15.49
CA LYS A 127 -11.48 -1.09 -15.65
C LYS A 127 -11.30 -0.44 -14.30
N ILE A 128 -10.27 0.38 -14.15
CA ILE A 128 -10.04 1.19 -12.96
C ILE A 128 -9.90 2.66 -13.32
N ARG A 129 -10.28 3.53 -12.38
CA ARG A 129 -9.96 4.95 -12.42
C ARG A 129 -8.87 5.26 -11.40
N VAL A 130 -7.79 5.86 -11.88
CA VAL A 130 -6.71 6.39 -11.05
C VAL A 130 -6.88 7.90 -10.96
N ALA A 131 -6.85 8.46 -9.76
CA ALA A 131 -6.98 9.90 -9.56
C ALA A 131 -5.93 10.43 -8.59
N ASP A 132 -5.44 11.64 -8.84
CA ASP A 132 -4.68 12.47 -7.91
C ASP A 132 -5.55 13.66 -7.48
N PRO A 133 -6.19 13.59 -6.31
CA PRO A 133 -7.09 14.64 -5.85
C PRO A 133 -6.37 16.00 -5.68
N ALA A 134 -5.08 15.98 -5.31
CA ALA A 134 -4.30 17.21 -5.11
C ALA A 134 -3.97 17.91 -6.43
N ALA A 135 -3.73 17.14 -7.50
CA ALA A 135 -3.42 17.68 -8.83
C ALA A 135 -4.68 17.84 -9.72
N HIS A 136 -5.88 17.48 -9.23
CA HIS A 136 -7.14 17.45 -9.99
C HIS A 136 -7.01 16.67 -11.31
N ASN A 137 -6.22 15.59 -11.30
CA ASN A 137 -5.94 14.76 -12.45
C ASN A 137 -6.53 13.36 -12.27
N SER A 138 -7.02 12.76 -13.36
CA SER A 138 -7.50 11.39 -13.35
C SER A 138 -7.34 10.72 -14.72
N VAL A 139 -7.18 9.40 -14.71
CA VAL A 139 -7.11 8.58 -15.93
C VAL A 139 -7.79 7.24 -15.70
N ASP A 140 -8.48 6.76 -16.72
CA ASP A 140 -9.02 5.40 -16.75
C ASP A 140 -7.97 4.47 -17.37
N LEU A 141 -7.65 3.36 -16.69
CA LEU A 141 -6.78 2.32 -17.22
C LEU A 141 -7.59 1.16 -17.79
N LEU A 142 -7.06 0.59 -18.86
CA LEU A 142 -7.56 -0.61 -19.52
C LEU A 142 -6.64 -1.82 -19.22
N PRO A 143 -7.11 -3.06 -19.37
CA PRO A 143 -6.29 -4.25 -19.19
C PRO A 143 -5.01 -4.22 -20.04
N GLY A 144 -3.90 -4.72 -19.48
CA GLY A 144 -2.60 -4.68 -20.12
C GLY A 144 -1.90 -3.31 -20.07
N SER A 145 -2.43 -2.36 -19.25
CA SER A 145 -1.81 -1.05 -19.05
C SER A 145 -1.18 -0.93 -17.66
N ARG A 146 -0.09 -0.17 -17.60
CA ARG A 146 0.55 0.30 -16.36
C ARG A 146 0.63 1.81 -16.37
N LEU A 147 0.20 2.42 -15.27
CA LEU A 147 0.50 3.80 -14.93
C LEU A 147 1.68 3.82 -13.97
N GLU A 148 2.66 4.65 -14.24
CA GLU A 148 3.80 4.88 -13.35
C GLU A 148 4.00 6.38 -13.14
N GLN A 149 4.38 6.76 -11.92
CA GLN A 149 4.88 8.09 -11.59
C GLN A 149 6.14 7.98 -10.78
N ARG A 150 7.22 8.53 -11.27
CA ARG A 150 8.48 8.73 -10.54
C ARG A 150 8.46 10.07 -9.81
N ALA A 151 9.26 10.20 -8.77
CA ALA A 151 9.39 11.45 -8.03
C ALA A 151 9.73 12.60 -8.97
N GLY A 152 8.96 13.71 -8.88
CA GLY A 152 9.14 14.89 -9.73
C GLY A 152 8.67 14.75 -11.19
N ALA A 153 8.16 13.58 -11.60
CA ALA A 153 7.67 13.35 -12.96
C ALA A 153 6.14 13.36 -13.05
N THR A 154 5.64 13.60 -14.25
CA THR A 154 4.22 13.41 -14.60
C THR A 154 3.86 11.91 -14.71
N TRP A 155 2.57 11.61 -14.77
CA TRP A 155 2.09 10.26 -15.00
C TRP A 155 2.47 9.77 -16.40
N ALA A 156 2.99 8.55 -16.46
CA ALA A 156 3.23 7.83 -17.70
C ALA A 156 2.32 6.60 -17.75
N VAL A 157 1.54 6.47 -18.82
CA VAL A 157 0.72 5.27 -19.07
C VAL A 157 1.30 4.57 -20.28
N ALA A 158 1.59 3.27 -20.14
CA ALA A 158 2.13 2.44 -21.19
C ALA A 158 1.52 1.03 -21.17
N ALA A 159 1.58 0.34 -22.30
CA ALA A 159 1.31 -1.09 -22.35
C ALA A 159 2.35 -1.85 -21.50
N ALA A 160 1.91 -2.90 -20.81
CA ALA A 160 2.76 -3.71 -19.95
C ALA A 160 2.28 -5.16 -19.91
N ASP A 161 3.21 -6.09 -19.80
CA ASP A 161 2.88 -7.47 -19.42
C ASP A 161 2.57 -7.53 -17.91
N VAL A 162 1.31 -7.30 -17.59
CA VAL A 162 0.84 -7.31 -16.19
C VAL A 162 0.97 -8.70 -15.57
N SER A 163 0.92 -9.76 -16.36
CA SER A 163 1.10 -11.14 -15.88
C SER A 163 2.54 -11.36 -15.41
N ALA A 164 3.52 -10.91 -16.18
CA ALA A 164 4.93 -10.93 -15.78
C ALA A 164 5.18 -10.06 -14.54
N LEU A 165 4.65 -8.81 -14.52
CA LEU A 165 4.77 -7.89 -13.38
C LEU A 165 4.16 -8.43 -12.09
N THR A 166 3.17 -9.31 -12.18
CA THR A 166 2.48 -9.90 -11.02
C THR A 166 2.81 -11.37 -10.78
N SER A 167 3.87 -11.88 -11.45
CA SER A 167 4.33 -13.27 -11.30
C SER A 167 4.82 -13.60 -9.90
N TRP A 168 5.20 -12.58 -9.12
CA TRP A 168 5.57 -12.72 -7.71
C TRP A 168 4.48 -13.40 -6.86
N ARG A 169 3.19 -13.28 -7.22
CA ARG A 169 2.08 -13.97 -6.55
C ARG A 169 2.21 -15.49 -6.59
N GLN A 170 2.94 -16.01 -7.56
CA GLN A 170 3.24 -17.44 -7.74
C GLN A 170 4.63 -17.81 -7.23
N GLY A 171 5.26 -16.92 -6.44
CA GLY A 171 6.59 -17.13 -5.88
C GLY A 171 7.72 -17.02 -6.90
N SER A 172 7.50 -16.35 -8.05
CA SER A 172 8.54 -16.17 -9.08
C SER A 172 8.54 -14.74 -9.62
N LEU A 173 9.71 -14.31 -10.11
CA LEU A 173 9.91 -13.05 -10.82
C LEU A 173 10.26 -13.38 -12.27
N THR A 174 9.54 -12.78 -13.20
CA THR A 174 9.74 -13.00 -14.65
C THR A 174 10.27 -11.73 -15.27
N PHE A 175 11.37 -11.86 -15.98
CA PHE A 175 12.07 -10.77 -16.68
C PHE A 175 12.20 -11.09 -18.17
N ASP A 176 12.01 -10.09 -19.01
CA ASP A 176 12.20 -10.20 -20.44
C ASP A 176 13.04 -9.02 -20.94
N ASN A 177 14.24 -9.31 -21.42
CA ASN A 177 15.21 -8.35 -21.97
C ASN A 177 15.40 -7.10 -21.07
N GLN A 178 15.49 -7.31 -19.74
CA GLN A 178 15.64 -6.22 -18.77
C GLN A 178 17.10 -6.05 -18.35
N PRO A 179 17.58 -4.79 -18.15
CA PRO A 179 18.90 -4.53 -17.60
C PRO A 179 19.08 -5.19 -16.23
N LEU A 180 20.26 -5.76 -15.98
CA LEU A 180 20.58 -6.43 -14.70
C LEU A 180 20.37 -5.52 -13.49
N GLU A 181 20.56 -4.22 -13.59
CA GLU A 181 20.28 -3.29 -12.50
C GLU A 181 18.80 -3.31 -12.06
N GLN A 182 17.87 -3.44 -13.00
CA GLN A 182 16.43 -3.54 -12.70
C GLN A 182 16.09 -4.88 -12.07
N ILE A 183 16.68 -5.96 -12.61
CA ILE A 183 16.51 -7.31 -12.08
C ILE A 183 17.02 -7.41 -10.65
N VAL A 184 18.22 -6.90 -10.40
CA VAL A 184 18.84 -6.85 -9.07
C VAL A 184 18.03 -5.98 -8.11
N GLY A 185 17.55 -4.84 -8.58
CA GLY A 185 16.65 -3.99 -7.79
C GLY A 185 15.40 -4.75 -7.34
N GLU A 186 14.80 -5.54 -8.23
CA GLU A 186 13.62 -6.35 -7.91
C GLU A 186 13.95 -7.50 -6.95
N LEU A 187 15.02 -8.26 -7.19
CA LEU A 187 15.45 -9.35 -6.31
C LEU A 187 15.78 -8.85 -4.90
N ASN A 188 16.41 -7.70 -4.80
CA ASN A 188 16.76 -7.06 -3.53
C ASN A 188 15.55 -6.72 -2.65
N ARG A 189 14.35 -6.60 -3.23
CA ARG A 189 13.12 -6.40 -2.43
C ARG A 189 12.78 -7.63 -1.59
N TYR A 190 13.11 -8.83 -2.08
CA TYR A 190 12.73 -10.12 -1.48
C TYR A 190 13.80 -10.74 -0.59
N SER A 191 14.96 -10.09 -0.44
CA SER A 191 16.08 -10.63 0.33
C SER A 191 16.66 -9.60 1.30
N GLU A 192 17.05 -10.03 2.48
CA GLU A 192 17.86 -9.23 3.40
C GLU A 192 19.29 -9.10 2.90
N ARG A 193 19.83 -10.18 2.31
CA ARG A 193 21.16 -10.18 1.69
C ARG A 193 21.08 -9.48 0.34
N LYS A 194 21.70 -8.31 0.23
CA LYS A 194 21.61 -7.46 -0.95
C LYS A 194 22.67 -7.78 -1.99
N ILE A 195 22.30 -7.61 -3.25
CA ILE A 195 23.21 -7.64 -4.40
C ILE A 195 23.50 -6.20 -4.78
N ARG A 196 24.79 -5.88 -4.97
CA ARG A 196 25.24 -4.60 -5.53
C ARG A 196 25.98 -4.85 -6.83
N ILE A 197 25.77 -3.99 -7.82
CA ILE A 197 26.51 -4.04 -9.08
C ILE A 197 27.57 -2.95 -9.04
N ALA A 198 28.83 -3.34 -9.14
CA ALA A 198 29.99 -2.42 -9.11
C ALA A 198 30.39 -1.93 -10.49
N SER A 199 29.91 -2.55 -11.56
CA SER A 199 30.28 -2.23 -12.95
C SER A 199 29.08 -1.71 -13.73
N PRO A 200 29.12 -0.46 -14.29
CA PRO A 200 28.04 0.06 -15.14
C PRO A 200 27.77 -0.83 -16.38
N ARG A 201 28.80 -1.48 -16.91
CA ARG A 201 28.66 -2.42 -18.03
C ARG A 201 27.80 -3.64 -17.62
N VAL A 202 28.05 -4.20 -16.45
CA VAL A 202 27.26 -5.32 -15.90
C VAL A 202 25.83 -4.85 -15.60
N ALA A 203 25.64 -3.66 -15.04
CA ALA A 203 24.34 -3.08 -14.75
C ALA A 203 23.44 -2.98 -16.00
N ALA A 204 24.00 -2.58 -17.13
CA ALA A 204 23.29 -2.42 -18.39
C ALA A 204 23.09 -3.72 -19.19
N THR A 205 23.68 -4.85 -18.76
CA THR A 205 23.54 -6.13 -19.48
C THR A 205 22.09 -6.60 -19.47
N PRO A 206 21.45 -6.79 -20.64
CA PRO A 206 20.09 -7.30 -20.69
C PRO A 206 20.03 -8.78 -20.36
N MET A 207 19.00 -9.19 -19.64
CA MET A 207 18.78 -10.58 -19.27
C MET A 207 17.30 -10.91 -19.31
N SER A 208 16.98 -12.13 -19.72
CA SER A 208 15.64 -12.73 -19.62
C SER A 208 15.72 -13.97 -18.74
N GLY A 209 14.66 -14.23 -18.01
CA GLY A 209 14.58 -15.43 -17.17
C GLY A 209 13.46 -15.38 -16.15
N ARG A 210 13.24 -16.52 -15.50
CA ARG A 210 12.34 -16.65 -14.37
C ARG A 210 13.13 -17.13 -13.16
N PHE A 211 13.04 -16.40 -12.07
CA PHE A 211 13.73 -16.67 -10.82
C PHE A 211 12.73 -16.79 -9.67
N LYS A 212 13.01 -17.67 -8.72
CA LYS A 212 12.19 -17.78 -7.52
C LYS A 212 12.37 -16.55 -6.63
N THR A 213 11.30 -16.02 -6.05
CA THR A 213 11.36 -14.92 -5.08
C THR A 213 12.27 -15.29 -3.91
N GLY A 214 13.23 -14.40 -3.57
CA GLY A 214 14.18 -14.63 -2.47
C GLY A 214 15.35 -15.57 -2.78
N ASP A 215 15.37 -16.22 -3.95
CA ASP A 215 16.48 -17.09 -4.35
C ASP A 215 17.63 -16.30 -4.98
N VAL A 216 18.30 -15.53 -4.15
CA VAL A 216 19.48 -14.74 -4.56
C VAL A 216 20.63 -15.62 -4.98
N THR A 217 20.82 -16.76 -4.32
CA THR A 217 21.91 -17.71 -4.62
C THR A 217 21.75 -18.30 -6.02
N GLY A 218 20.57 -18.86 -6.33
CA GLY A 218 20.30 -19.41 -7.66
C GLY A 218 20.44 -18.38 -8.79
N PHE A 219 20.07 -17.12 -8.53
CA PHE A 219 20.29 -16.04 -9.50
C PHE A 219 21.78 -15.76 -9.75
N VAL A 220 22.56 -15.65 -8.68
CA VAL A 220 24.00 -15.38 -8.74
C VAL A 220 24.77 -16.52 -9.43
N ASP A 221 24.40 -17.77 -9.13
CA ASP A 221 24.97 -18.96 -9.78
C ASP A 221 24.67 -18.95 -11.29
N ALA A 222 23.45 -18.61 -11.68
CA ALA A 222 23.10 -18.46 -13.09
C ALA A 222 23.93 -17.38 -13.78
N LEU A 223 24.11 -16.18 -13.17
CA LEU A 223 24.95 -15.13 -13.73
C LEU A 223 26.40 -15.59 -13.94
N SER A 224 26.95 -16.33 -13.00
CA SER A 224 28.30 -16.87 -13.06
C SER A 224 28.44 -17.91 -14.18
N ALA A 225 27.48 -18.82 -14.29
CA ALA A 225 27.45 -19.85 -15.31
C ALA A 225 27.34 -19.29 -16.73
N TYR A 226 26.58 -18.21 -16.91
CA TYR A 226 26.48 -17.49 -18.19
C TYR A 226 27.65 -16.54 -18.47
N GLY A 227 28.59 -16.39 -17.54
CA GLY A 227 29.71 -15.45 -17.69
C GLY A 227 29.29 -13.97 -17.75
N ALA A 228 28.07 -13.66 -17.26
CA ALA A 228 27.54 -12.29 -17.29
C ALA A 228 28.18 -11.38 -16.24
N ALA A 229 28.60 -11.95 -15.11
CA ALA A 229 29.30 -11.24 -14.05
C ALA A 229 30.16 -12.21 -13.22
N LYS A 230 31.24 -11.70 -12.62
CA LYS A 230 31.94 -12.35 -11.52
C LYS A 230 31.35 -11.91 -10.19
N VAL A 231 31.35 -12.81 -9.22
CA VAL A 231 30.79 -12.59 -7.89
C VAL A 231 31.91 -12.41 -6.89
N LYS A 232 31.79 -11.38 -6.06
CA LYS A 232 32.65 -11.12 -4.89
C LYS A 232 31.79 -10.96 -3.65
N THR A 233 32.33 -11.29 -2.49
CA THR A 233 31.70 -10.96 -1.21
C THR A 233 32.20 -9.57 -0.78
N GLY A 234 31.26 -8.66 -0.54
CA GLY A 234 31.51 -7.32 -0.01
C GLY A 234 31.49 -7.29 1.52
N GLU A 235 31.61 -6.09 2.06
CA GLU A 235 31.51 -5.86 3.50
C GLU A 235 30.11 -6.25 4.00
N GLY A 236 30.05 -6.85 5.21
CA GLY A 236 28.77 -7.28 5.80
C GLY A 236 28.07 -8.46 5.10
N GLY A 237 28.76 -9.19 4.20
CA GLY A 237 28.19 -10.34 3.49
C GLY A 237 27.37 -9.97 2.24
N GLU A 238 27.45 -8.72 1.80
CA GLU A 238 26.86 -8.25 0.55
C GLU A 238 27.42 -9.03 -0.66
N ILE A 239 26.60 -9.25 -1.66
CA ILE A 239 27.01 -9.84 -2.92
C ILE A 239 27.35 -8.72 -3.91
N VAL A 240 28.58 -8.72 -4.42
CA VAL A 240 29.04 -7.70 -5.36
C VAL A 240 29.28 -8.31 -6.74
N LEU A 241 28.54 -7.81 -7.74
CA LEU A 241 28.71 -8.19 -9.13
C LEU A 241 29.73 -7.26 -9.80
N VAL A 242 30.79 -7.87 -10.35
CA VAL A 242 31.85 -7.17 -11.07
C VAL A 242 31.97 -7.70 -12.49
N SER A 243 32.71 -6.98 -13.37
CA SER A 243 32.97 -7.46 -14.73
C SER A 243 33.65 -8.82 -14.72
N PRO A 244 33.32 -9.69 -15.68
CA PRO A 244 33.94 -11.00 -15.89
C PRO A 244 35.45 -10.98 -16.03
#